data_cd31a38cf93a7a424a69b02960543eaf
#
_entry.id   cd31a38cf93a7a424a69b02960543eaf
#
_cell.length_a   1.000
_cell.length_b   1.000
_cell.length_c   1.000
_cell.angle_alpha   90.00
_cell.angle_beta   90.00
_cell.angle_gamma   90.00
#
_symmetry.space_group_name_H-M   'P 1'
#
loop_
_entity.id
_entity.type
_entity.pdbx_description
1 polymer ?
#
loop_
_entity_poly.entity_id
_entity_poly.type
_entity_poly.pdbx_seq_one_letter_code
_entity_poly.pdbx_strand_id
1 'polypeptide(L)'
;LERKFDKRAGRMQYTKEYRTCTKHLEFFKAYFEVAGITLRENVHMGVIYIQGEQLWGEKLPRLATIYLLVLKLIYDEQMQTASSSSHVVTTLGAVNGKAGEFHVLKSLPSITEMRRTIALLKKYQIIEPLDVLEELNESTRLVIYPCIHTVLLGDDIRELLATFSEEDQIGDEAAIQSTLEDMPE
;
A
#
# COMPACT_ATOMS: atom_id res chain seq x y z
N LEU A 1 -9.78 8.31 6.75
CA LEU A 1 -10.95 8.66 5.91
C LEU A 1 -10.48 9.48 4.71
N GLU A 2 -10.96 9.16 3.52
CA GLU A 2 -10.65 9.89 2.30
C GLU A 2 -11.80 9.80 1.29
N ARG A 3 -11.63 10.44 0.13
CA ARG A 3 -12.50 10.24 -1.01
C ARG A 3 -12.39 8.80 -1.50
N LYS A 4 -13.51 8.18 -1.88
CA LYS A 4 -13.54 6.84 -2.47
C LYS A 4 -13.80 6.91 -3.97
N PHE A 5 -13.24 5.96 -4.70
CA PHE A 5 -13.48 5.83 -6.12
C PHE A 5 -14.86 5.22 -6.35
N ASP A 6 -15.73 5.95 -7.02
CA ASP A 6 -17.04 5.46 -7.46
C ASP A 6 -16.87 4.80 -8.83
N LYS A 7 -16.97 3.47 -8.85
CA LYS A 7 -16.84 2.65 -10.08
C LYS A 7 -17.88 2.99 -11.14
N ARG A 8 -19.08 3.43 -10.71
CA ARG A 8 -20.17 3.79 -11.63
C ARG A 8 -19.95 5.15 -12.26
N ALA A 9 -19.50 6.11 -11.47
CA ALA A 9 -19.23 7.47 -11.92
C ALA A 9 -17.83 7.66 -12.52
N GLY A 10 -16.92 6.68 -12.37
CA GLY A 10 -15.54 6.74 -12.83
C GLY A 10 -14.70 7.84 -12.18
N ARG A 11 -15.05 8.30 -10.98
CA ARG A 11 -14.40 9.41 -10.31
C ARG A 11 -14.34 9.28 -8.80
N MET A 12 -13.42 10.03 -8.18
CA MET A 12 -13.34 10.15 -6.72
C MET A 12 -14.51 10.96 -6.16
N GLN A 13 -15.14 10.44 -5.10
CA GLN A 13 -16.25 11.10 -4.40
C GLN A 13 -16.01 11.14 -2.90
N TYR A 14 -16.51 12.23 -2.26
CA TYR A 14 -16.51 12.34 -0.82
C TYR A 14 -17.54 11.40 -0.20
N THR A 15 -17.12 10.55 0.72
CA THR A 15 -18.02 9.69 1.49
C THR A 15 -18.81 10.52 2.51
N LYS A 16 -19.91 9.96 3.02
CA LYS A 16 -20.70 10.58 4.09
C LYS A 16 -19.86 10.77 5.35
N GLU A 17 -19.06 9.78 5.69
CA GLU A 17 -18.16 9.77 6.84
C GLU A 17 -17.11 10.88 6.74
N TYR A 18 -16.48 11.02 5.57
CA TYR A 18 -15.52 12.11 5.32
C TYR A 18 -16.17 13.48 5.53
N ARG A 19 -17.34 13.72 4.91
CA ARG A 19 -18.05 15.00 5.03
C ARG A 19 -18.45 15.30 6.49
N THR A 20 -18.90 14.28 7.21
CA THR A 20 -19.29 14.44 8.64
C THR A 20 -18.06 14.76 9.48
N CYS A 21 -16.95 14.05 9.25
CA CYS A 21 -15.71 14.30 9.98
C CYS A 21 -15.15 15.71 9.70
N THR A 22 -15.09 16.13 8.43
CA THR A 22 -14.63 17.48 8.06
C THR A 22 -15.52 18.55 8.67
N LYS A 23 -16.85 18.37 8.65
CA LYS A 23 -17.80 19.34 9.23
C LYS A 23 -17.61 19.52 10.75
N HIS A 24 -17.21 18.49 11.46
CA HIS A 24 -17.05 18.46 12.92
C HIS A 24 -15.62 18.17 13.35
N LEU A 25 -14.64 18.61 12.56
CA LEU A 25 -13.24 18.22 12.71
C LEU A 25 -12.67 18.58 14.08
N GLU A 26 -12.92 19.80 14.57
CA GLU A 26 -12.42 20.23 15.88
C GLU A 26 -13.03 19.44 17.04
N PHE A 27 -14.29 19.07 16.93
CA PHE A 27 -14.91 18.17 17.92
C PHE A 27 -14.22 16.80 17.94
N PHE A 28 -13.99 16.21 16.77
CA PHE A 28 -13.31 14.91 16.68
C PHE A 28 -11.85 14.99 17.13
N LYS A 29 -11.13 16.09 16.84
CA LYS A 29 -9.78 16.29 17.37
C LYS A 29 -9.76 16.26 18.89
N ALA A 30 -10.58 17.07 19.53
CA ALA A 30 -10.70 17.11 21.00
C ALA A 30 -11.10 15.76 21.59
N TYR A 31 -12.04 15.05 20.95
CA TYR A 31 -12.48 13.73 21.38
C TYR A 31 -11.36 12.69 21.35
N PHE A 32 -10.61 12.62 20.27
CA PHE A 32 -9.51 11.64 20.13
C PHE A 32 -8.28 12.01 20.97
N GLU A 33 -8.05 13.30 21.21
CA GLU A 33 -6.95 13.79 22.04
C GLU A 33 -7.03 13.26 23.47
N VAL A 34 -8.23 13.13 24.02
CA VAL A 34 -8.46 12.52 25.35
C VAL A 34 -7.93 11.08 25.43
N ALA A 35 -7.94 10.37 24.30
CA ALA A 35 -7.41 9.01 24.20
C ALA A 35 -5.92 8.96 23.77
N GLY A 36 -5.22 10.10 23.74
CA GLY A 36 -3.82 10.19 23.27
C GLY A 36 -3.66 9.97 21.77
N ILE A 37 -4.75 10.15 21.00
CA ILE A 37 -4.74 9.98 19.54
C ILE A 37 -4.84 11.34 18.87
N THR A 38 -3.91 11.65 17.98
CA THR A 38 -3.95 12.89 17.18
C THR A 38 -4.71 12.65 15.88
N LEU A 39 -5.77 13.42 15.64
CA LEU A 39 -6.48 13.45 14.37
C LEU A 39 -5.85 14.51 13.45
N ARG A 40 -5.40 14.11 12.26
CA ARG A 40 -4.79 15.00 11.28
C ARG A 40 -5.59 15.05 9.98
N GLU A 41 -5.58 16.20 9.35
CA GLU A 41 -6.17 16.42 8.03
C GLU A 41 -5.09 16.87 7.04
N ASN A 42 -5.07 16.26 5.87
CA ASN A 42 -4.37 16.77 4.70
C ASN A 42 -5.42 17.25 3.70
N VAL A 43 -5.68 18.55 3.69
CA VAL A 43 -6.71 19.19 2.84
C VAL A 43 -6.42 19.02 1.36
N HIS A 44 -5.14 19.10 0.96
CA HIS A 44 -4.72 18.99 -0.45
C HIS A 44 -5.01 17.59 -1.01
N MET A 45 -4.74 16.56 -0.21
CA MET A 45 -5.01 15.18 -0.59
C MET A 45 -6.44 14.75 -0.30
N GLY A 46 -7.18 15.51 0.51
CA GLY A 46 -8.51 15.14 0.97
C GLY A 46 -8.50 13.88 1.85
N VAL A 47 -7.53 13.78 2.75
CA VAL A 47 -7.34 12.65 3.66
C VAL A 47 -7.42 13.11 5.11
N ILE A 48 -8.18 12.38 5.93
CA ILE A 48 -8.20 12.52 7.38
C ILE A 48 -7.71 11.20 7.98
N TYR A 49 -6.70 11.28 8.83
CA TYR A 49 -6.07 10.11 9.44
C TYR A 49 -5.77 10.31 10.92
N ILE A 50 -5.58 9.22 11.63
CA ILE A 50 -5.21 9.22 13.04
C ILE A 50 -3.74 8.83 13.18
N GLN A 51 -3.07 9.45 14.16
CA GLN A 51 -1.69 9.17 14.52
C GLN A 51 -1.59 9.11 16.04
N GLY A 52 -0.83 8.15 16.58
CA GLY A 52 -0.60 8.04 18.01
C GLY A 52 0.42 6.94 18.31
N GLU A 53 1.24 7.16 19.34
CA GLU A 53 2.29 6.21 19.75
C GLU A 53 1.71 4.89 20.27
N GLN A 54 0.49 4.90 20.77
CA GLN A 54 -0.18 3.73 21.34
C GLN A 54 -1.12 3.03 20.35
N LEU A 55 -1.13 3.44 19.08
CA LEU A 55 -1.88 2.75 18.06
C LEU A 55 -1.17 1.45 17.68
N TRP A 56 -1.74 0.33 18.13
CA TRP A 56 -1.25 -1.00 17.80
C TRP A 56 -1.62 -1.33 16.34
N GLY A 57 -0.60 -1.55 15.53
CA GLY A 57 -0.77 -2.00 14.14
C GLY A 57 -0.56 -3.53 14.03
N GLU A 58 -1.29 -4.18 13.13
CA GLU A 58 -0.99 -5.55 12.72
C GLU A 58 0.30 -5.52 11.88
N LYS A 59 1.17 -6.52 12.07
CA LYS A 59 2.31 -6.71 11.16
C LYS A 59 1.77 -7.08 9.78
N LEU A 60 2.20 -6.34 8.78
CA LEU A 60 1.86 -6.66 7.40
C LEU A 60 2.63 -7.93 6.96
N PRO A 61 1.96 -8.85 6.25
CA PRO A 61 2.66 -9.93 5.56
C PRO A 61 3.71 -9.37 4.59
N ARG A 62 4.82 -10.08 4.39
CA ARG A 62 5.93 -9.65 3.55
C ARG A 62 5.47 -9.18 2.16
N LEU A 63 4.65 -9.97 1.47
CA LEU A 63 4.12 -9.60 0.16
C LEU A 63 3.30 -8.29 0.21
N ALA A 64 2.51 -8.09 1.28
CA ALA A 64 1.74 -6.85 1.44
C ALA A 64 2.64 -5.63 1.66
N THR A 65 3.75 -5.78 2.38
CA THR A 65 4.75 -4.72 2.55
C THR A 65 5.42 -4.39 1.23
N ILE A 66 5.87 -5.40 0.47
CA ILE A 66 6.48 -5.21 -0.85
C ILE A 66 5.49 -4.48 -1.79
N TYR A 67 4.24 -4.96 -1.86
CA TYR A 67 3.23 -4.31 -2.69
C TYR A 67 2.94 -2.88 -2.25
N LEU A 68 2.90 -2.59 -0.95
CA LEU A 68 2.72 -1.23 -0.43
C LEU A 68 3.85 -0.30 -0.90
N LEU A 69 5.11 -0.73 -0.80
CA LEU A 69 6.28 0.03 -1.25
C LEU A 69 6.26 0.28 -2.76
N VAL A 70 5.98 -0.78 -3.54
CA VAL A 70 5.91 -0.69 -5.01
C VAL A 70 4.75 0.22 -5.45
N LEU A 71 3.58 0.08 -4.83
CA LEU A 71 2.42 0.95 -5.12
C LEU A 71 2.71 2.41 -4.79
N LYS A 72 3.43 2.67 -3.69
CA LYS A 72 3.87 4.04 -3.34
C LYS A 72 4.83 4.59 -4.40
N LEU A 73 5.78 3.80 -4.86
CA LEU A 73 6.69 4.20 -5.93
C LEU A 73 5.94 4.53 -7.23
N ILE A 74 5.02 3.65 -7.65
CA ILE A 74 4.17 3.88 -8.84
C ILE A 74 3.32 5.16 -8.66
N TYR A 75 2.77 5.36 -7.46
CA TYR A 75 1.98 6.55 -7.15
C TYR A 75 2.81 7.83 -7.31
N ASP A 76 4.00 7.87 -6.74
CA ASP A 76 4.89 9.03 -6.80
C ASP A 76 5.35 9.32 -8.23
N GLU A 77 5.76 8.30 -8.98
CA GLU A 77 6.16 8.43 -10.39
C GLU A 77 5.02 9.00 -11.25
N GLN A 78 3.80 8.52 -11.07
CA GLN A 78 2.66 9.02 -11.83
C GLN A 78 2.23 10.43 -11.41
N MET A 79 2.29 10.75 -10.12
CA MET A 79 1.98 12.10 -9.64
C MET A 79 2.99 13.16 -10.09
N GLN A 80 4.25 12.79 -10.30
CA GLN A 80 5.26 13.69 -10.86
C GLN A 80 5.00 14.01 -12.34
N THR A 81 4.42 13.08 -13.09
CA THR A 81 4.16 13.24 -14.52
C THR A 81 2.76 13.78 -14.84
N ALA A 82 1.79 13.57 -13.95
CA ALA A 82 0.40 13.92 -14.16
C ALA A 82 0.06 15.30 -13.58
N SER A 83 -0.16 16.29 -14.44
CA SER A 83 -0.51 17.65 -14.04
C SER A 83 -1.91 17.82 -13.43
N SER A 84 -2.79 16.81 -13.48
CA SER A 84 -4.20 17.00 -13.07
C SER A 84 -5.01 15.76 -12.69
N SER A 85 -4.45 14.55 -12.60
CA SER A 85 -5.25 13.39 -12.23
C SER A 85 -5.49 13.32 -10.72
N SER A 86 -6.75 13.19 -10.33
CA SER A 86 -7.16 13.09 -8.92
C SER A 86 -6.94 11.69 -8.32
N HIS A 87 -6.47 10.73 -9.11
CA HIS A 87 -6.22 9.35 -8.71
C HIS A 87 -5.25 8.69 -9.68
N VAL A 88 -4.51 7.73 -9.16
CA VAL A 88 -3.55 6.93 -9.91
C VAL A 88 -4.16 5.56 -10.18
N VAL A 89 -4.10 5.10 -11.42
CA VAL A 89 -4.54 3.75 -11.81
C VAL A 89 -3.33 2.96 -12.30
N THR A 90 -3.20 1.74 -11.79
CA THR A 90 -2.17 0.78 -12.23
C THR A 90 -2.79 -0.59 -12.51
N THR A 91 -1.99 -1.55 -12.94
CA THR A 91 -2.39 -2.95 -13.10
C THR A 91 -1.58 -3.84 -12.16
N LEU A 92 -2.13 -5.02 -11.85
CA LEU A 92 -1.42 -6.01 -11.04
C LEU A 92 -0.11 -6.46 -11.72
N GLY A 93 -0.11 -6.61 -13.04
CA GLY A 93 1.08 -6.90 -13.83
C GLY A 93 2.15 -5.82 -13.71
N ALA A 94 1.77 -4.53 -13.71
CA ALA A 94 2.70 -3.43 -13.49
C ALA A 94 3.31 -3.45 -12.07
N VAL A 95 2.52 -3.80 -11.05
CA VAL A 95 3.02 -3.98 -9.68
C VAL A 95 4.00 -5.14 -9.60
N ASN A 96 3.68 -6.29 -10.17
CA ASN A 96 4.56 -7.46 -10.19
C ASN A 96 5.85 -7.19 -11.00
N GLY A 97 5.72 -6.55 -12.16
CA GLY A 97 6.86 -6.17 -12.99
C GLY A 97 7.81 -5.24 -12.24
N LYS A 98 7.25 -4.21 -11.59
CA LYS A 98 8.05 -3.27 -10.79
C LYS A 98 8.72 -3.96 -9.59
N ALA A 99 8.03 -4.86 -8.89
CA ALA A 99 8.62 -5.67 -7.83
C ALA A 99 9.75 -6.57 -8.34
N GLY A 100 9.61 -7.10 -9.56
CA GLY A 100 10.65 -7.86 -10.27
C GLY A 100 11.89 -7.02 -10.60
N GLU A 101 11.72 -5.75 -11.01
CA GLU A 101 12.84 -4.83 -11.27
C GLU A 101 13.75 -4.63 -10.04
N PHE A 102 13.17 -4.65 -8.85
CA PHE A 102 13.90 -4.54 -7.58
C PHE A 102 14.37 -5.88 -7.00
N HIS A 103 14.11 -7.00 -7.69
CA HIS A 103 14.48 -8.35 -7.25
C HIS A 103 13.97 -8.73 -5.84
N VAL A 104 12.86 -8.12 -5.40
CA VAL A 104 12.25 -8.36 -4.07
C VAL A 104 11.28 -9.54 -4.06
N LEU A 105 11.05 -10.15 -5.20
CA LEU A 105 10.25 -11.36 -5.37
C LEU A 105 11.12 -12.45 -6.01
N LYS A 106 11.34 -13.56 -5.30
CA LYS A 106 12.06 -14.74 -5.83
C LYS A 106 11.30 -15.43 -6.97
N SER A 107 9.99 -15.38 -6.93
CA SER A 107 9.08 -15.92 -7.95
C SER A 107 7.78 -15.13 -7.95
N LEU A 108 7.01 -15.27 -9.03
CA LEU A 108 5.69 -14.68 -9.10
C LEU A 108 4.80 -15.25 -7.97
N PRO A 109 4.18 -14.41 -7.12
CA PRO A 109 3.33 -14.88 -6.04
C PRO A 109 2.14 -15.70 -6.57
N SER A 110 1.68 -16.65 -5.80
CA SER A 110 0.48 -17.42 -6.15
C SER A 110 -0.77 -16.51 -6.22
N ILE A 111 -1.74 -16.88 -7.03
CA ILE A 111 -3.02 -16.14 -7.15
C ILE A 111 -3.69 -15.99 -5.78
N THR A 112 -3.58 -17.01 -4.92
CA THR A 112 -4.15 -16.97 -3.58
C THR A 112 -3.47 -15.93 -2.68
N GLU A 113 -2.15 -15.84 -2.73
CA GLU A 113 -1.38 -14.82 -1.98
C GLU A 113 -1.66 -13.42 -2.50
N MET A 114 -1.67 -13.23 -3.82
CA MET A 114 -2.02 -11.97 -4.44
C MET A 114 -3.44 -11.53 -4.03
N ARG A 115 -4.41 -12.44 -4.06
CA ARG A 115 -5.80 -12.15 -3.66
C ARG A 115 -5.89 -11.72 -2.19
N ARG A 116 -5.21 -12.42 -1.29
CA ARG A 116 -5.16 -12.07 0.14
C ARG A 116 -4.52 -10.70 0.35
N THR A 117 -3.41 -10.43 -0.34
CA THR A 117 -2.70 -9.15 -0.28
C THR A 117 -3.56 -8.00 -0.79
N ILE A 118 -4.19 -8.15 -1.96
CA ILE A 118 -5.10 -7.13 -2.53
C ILE A 118 -6.29 -6.89 -1.60
N ALA A 119 -6.89 -7.94 -1.03
CA ALA A 119 -8.00 -7.81 -0.07
C ALA A 119 -7.56 -7.06 1.20
N LEU A 120 -6.34 -7.32 1.70
CA LEU A 120 -5.78 -6.64 2.86
C LEU A 120 -5.54 -5.14 2.57
N LEU A 121 -4.88 -4.82 1.46
CA LEU A 121 -4.63 -3.42 1.07
C LEU A 121 -5.93 -2.66 0.78
N LYS A 122 -6.96 -3.33 0.24
CA LYS A 122 -8.31 -2.78 0.10
C LYS A 122 -8.96 -2.52 1.46
N LYS A 123 -8.84 -3.44 2.43
CA LYS A 123 -9.35 -3.26 3.82
C LYS A 123 -8.80 -1.98 4.44
N TYR A 124 -7.51 -1.70 4.21
CA TYR A 124 -6.84 -0.48 4.70
C TYR A 124 -7.01 0.74 3.82
N GLN A 125 -7.84 0.65 2.77
CA GLN A 125 -8.10 1.75 1.83
C GLN A 125 -6.85 2.29 1.13
N ILE A 126 -5.85 1.45 0.92
CA ILE A 126 -4.64 1.80 0.15
C ILE A 126 -4.96 1.72 -1.35
N ILE A 127 -5.75 0.74 -1.74
CA ILE A 127 -6.17 0.51 -3.13
C ILE A 127 -7.66 0.19 -3.23
N GLU A 128 -8.22 0.39 -4.44
CA GLU A 128 -9.52 -0.16 -4.84
C GLU A 128 -9.36 -0.95 -6.15
N PRO A 129 -9.55 -2.27 -6.13
CA PRO A 129 -9.61 -3.05 -7.35
C PRO A 129 -10.83 -2.64 -8.19
N LEU A 130 -10.62 -2.33 -9.47
CA LEU A 130 -11.71 -2.00 -10.39
C LEU A 130 -12.41 -3.24 -10.92
N ASP A 131 -11.66 -4.31 -11.04
CA ASP A 131 -12.12 -5.59 -11.58
C ASP A 131 -12.48 -6.58 -10.45
N VAL A 132 -13.05 -7.71 -10.82
CA VAL A 132 -13.51 -8.74 -9.87
C VAL A 132 -12.34 -9.51 -9.30
N LEU A 133 -12.27 -9.63 -7.96
CA LEU A 133 -11.13 -10.26 -7.27
C LEU A 133 -11.04 -11.78 -7.49
N GLU A 134 -12.13 -12.41 -7.88
CA GLU A 134 -12.18 -13.84 -8.21
C GLU A 134 -11.41 -14.17 -9.50
N GLU A 135 -11.31 -13.20 -10.42
CA GLU A 135 -10.68 -13.33 -11.74
C GLU A 135 -9.35 -12.55 -11.82
N LEU A 136 -8.56 -12.56 -10.72
CA LEU A 136 -7.27 -11.87 -10.68
C LEU A 136 -6.32 -12.36 -11.77
N ASN A 137 -5.80 -11.40 -12.52
CA ASN A 137 -4.78 -11.59 -13.55
C ASN A 137 -3.92 -10.33 -13.69
N GLU A 138 -2.91 -10.37 -14.54
CA GLU A 138 -1.98 -9.24 -14.74
C GLU A 138 -2.68 -7.96 -15.23
N SER A 139 -3.80 -8.07 -15.95
CA SER A 139 -4.55 -6.92 -16.43
C SER A 139 -5.51 -6.33 -15.38
N THR A 140 -5.64 -6.96 -14.21
CA THR A 140 -6.50 -6.45 -13.12
C THR A 140 -6.09 -5.04 -12.73
N ARG A 141 -7.02 -4.10 -12.83
CA ARG A 141 -6.80 -2.67 -12.58
C ARG A 141 -7.01 -2.33 -11.12
N LEU A 142 -6.14 -1.48 -10.61
CA LEU A 142 -6.12 -1.02 -9.23
C LEU A 142 -6.08 0.51 -9.21
N VAL A 143 -6.98 1.15 -8.48
CA VAL A 143 -6.86 2.56 -8.12
C VAL A 143 -6.01 2.64 -6.86
N ILE A 144 -4.99 3.49 -6.85
CA ILE A 144 -4.17 3.78 -5.67
C ILE A 144 -4.73 5.04 -5.02
N TYR A 145 -5.00 4.97 -3.72
CA TYR A 145 -5.53 6.09 -2.97
C TYR A 145 -4.44 7.03 -2.45
N PRO A 146 -4.72 8.35 -2.34
CA PRO A 146 -3.76 9.35 -1.85
C PRO A 146 -3.24 9.08 -0.43
N CYS A 147 -3.97 8.34 0.40
CA CYS A 147 -3.53 7.98 1.76
C CYS A 147 -2.20 7.23 1.77
N ILE A 148 -1.82 6.56 0.68
CA ILE A 148 -0.52 5.88 0.56
C ILE A 148 0.65 6.84 0.82
N HIS A 149 0.50 8.13 0.49
CA HIS A 149 1.50 9.14 0.77
C HIS A 149 1.63 9.45 2.26
N THR A 150 0.56 9.27 3.04
CA THR A 150 0.60 9.49 4.50
C THR A 150 1.12 8.28 5.28
N VAL A 151 1.06 7.10 4.69
CA VAL A 151 1.54 5.84 5.32
C VAL A 151 3.06 5.76 5.29
N LEU A 152 3.67 6.26 4.22
CA LEU A 152 5.13 6.21 3.99
C LEU A 152 5.64 7.65 3.76
N LEU A 153 5.81 8.39 4.85
CA LEU A 153 6.31 9.76 4.84
C LEU A 153 7.83 9.78 4.99
N GLY A 154 8.50 10.40 4.02
CA GLY A 154 9.91 10.76 4.13
C GLY A 154 10.92 9.62 3.95
N ASP A 155 10.47 8.40 3.70
CA ASP A 155 11.34 7.26 3.48
C ASP A 155 11.78 7.18 2.01
N ASP A 156 13.04 6.84 1.78
CA ASP A 156 13.47 6.46 0.44
C ASP A 156 12.97 5.04 0.12
N ILE A 157 11.89 4.98 -0.64
CA ILE A 157 11.23 3.72 -1.01
C ILE A 157 12.18 2.80 -1.79
N ARG A 158 13.09 3.37 -2.58
CA ARG A 158 14.06 2.59 -3.36
C ARG A 158 15.10 1.93 -2.45
N GLU A 159 15.55 2.64 -1.43
CA GLU A 159 16.46 2.11 -0.41
C GLU A 159 15.79 1.00 0.41
N LEU A 160 14.53 1.20 0.84
CA LEU A 160 13.77 0.16 1.52
C LEU A 160 13.57 -1.09 0.66
N LEU A 161 13.24 -0.93 -0.62
CA LEU A 161 13.12 -2.08 -1.54
C LEU A 161 14.46 -2.79 -1.73
N ALA A 162 15.57 -2.08 -1.81
CA ALA A 162 16.90 -2.67 -1.90
C ALA A 162 17.25 -3.52 -0.66
N THR A 163 16.90 -3.06 0.54
CA THR A 163 17.09 -3.82 1.78
C THR A 163 16.35 -5.17 1.75
N PHE A 164 15.12 -5.20 1.23
CA PHE A 164 14.36 -6.45 1.07
C PHE A 164 15.01 -7.44 0.08
N SER A 165 15.70 -6.93 -0.94
CA SER A 165 16.45 -7.75 -1.89
C SER A 165 17.70 -8.38 -1.26
N GLU A 166 18.43 -7.63 -0.44
CA GLU A 166 19.65 -8.10 0.25
C GLU A 166 19.35 -9.18 1.30
N GLU A 167 18.29 -9.02 2.09
CA GLU A 167 17.86 -10.02 3.08
C GLU A 167 17.56 -11.38 2.44
N ASP A 168 17.01 -11.39 1.23
CA ASP A 168 16.72 -12.63 0.49
C ASP A 168 18.00 -13.32 0.01
N GLN A 169 19.02 -12.58 -0.40
CA GLN A 169 20.30 -13.14 -0.85
C GLN A 169 21.07 -13.80 0.31
N ILE A 170 21.09 -13.15 1.46
CA ILE A 170 21.76 -13.67 2.67
C ILE A 170 21.04 -14.95 3.15
N GLY A 171 19.70 -14.99 3.10
CA GLY A 171 18.91 -16.17 3.46
C GLY A 171 19.17 -17.37 2.54
N ASP A 172 19.37 -17.14 1.25
CA ASP A 172 19.66 -18.21 0.27
C ASP A 172 21.10 -18.73 0.38
N GLU A 173 22.08 -17.85 0.63
CA GLU A 173 23.48 -18.27 0.86
C GLU A 173 23.62 -19.12 2.12
N ALA A 174 22.93 -18.73 3.22
CA ALA A 174 22.91 -19.52 4.45
C ALA A 174 22.24 -20.88 4.28
N ALA A 175 21.16 -20.97 3.49
CA ALA A 175 20.48 -22.23 3.18
C ALA A 175 21.32 -23.15 2.31
N ILE A 176 22.05 -22.61 1.31
CA ILE A 176 22.96 -23.39 0.46
C ILE A 176 24.14 -23.92 1.28
N GLN A 177 24.69 -23.11 2.19
CA GLN A 177 25.82 -23.47 3.02
C GLN A 177 25.46 -24.60 3.99
N SER A 178 24.26 -24.55 4.62
CA SER A 178 23.78 -25.63 5.48
C SER A 178 23.53 -26.94 4.72
N THR A 179 23.10 -26.86 3.46
CA THR A 179 22.84 -28.05 2.64
C THR A 179 24.14 -28.71 2.15
N LEU A 180 25.22 -27.94 2.00
CA LEU A 180 26.54 -28.46 1.64
C LEU A 180 27.27 -29.11 2.82
N GLU A 181 27.00 -28.65 4.04
CA GLU A 181 27.58 -29.25 5.28
C GLU A 181 26.92 -30.57 5.67
N ASP A 182 25.67 -30.80 5.24
CA ASP A 182 24.91 -32.04 5.53
C ASP A 182 25.07 -33.14 4.46
N MET A 183 25.95 -32.99 3.47
CA MET A 183 26.21 -34.04 2.49
C MET A 183 27.21 -35.06 3.07
N PRO A 184 26.82 -36.33 3.26
CA PRO A 184 27.75 -37.40 3.72
C PRO A 184 28.78 -37.68 2.61
N GLU A 185 30.05 -37.85 3.04
CA GLU A 185 31.16 -38.31 2.21
C GLU A 185 30.92 -39.72 1.63
#